data_cb80d9419758e6e816c9a34866d0477c
#
_entry.id   cb80d9419758e6e816c9a34866d0477c
#
_cell.length_a   1.000
_cell.length_b   1.000
_cell.length_c   1.000
_cell.angle_alpha   90.00
_cell.angle_beta   90.00
_cell.angle_gamma   90.00
#
_symmetry.space_group_name_H-M   'P 1'
#
loop_
_entity.id
_entity.type
_entity.pdbx_description
1 polymer ?
#
loop_
_entity_poly.entity_id
_entity_poly.type
_entity_poly.pdbx_seq_one_letter_code
_entity_poly.pdbx_strand_id
1 'polypeptide(L)'
;MRIFLFTLICIVGFQTLFSQQNANYKKPNILFIAVDDLKPTMGVYGDSFAITPNIDAIAKNGTTFLNNHVQQAICGPSRASVLTGKRPDYTKVWDLKTKMRDINPHILTIPEHFKNNGYQTIGLGKIYDPRCVDKDKDKPSWSVPHIKESTFKYPKGFKSPALGFYQSKEITTKVYALMNEAKRKGEKNANEYVRNRYKPPFENADVPDDAYVDGAIANRSIELLENMDVSKPFFLAVGFKRPHLPFVAPKKYWDMYDENKIKLASYQNKSKNAVDIAYHKSGEMRSYKSPELKYRSNNQGLLELDKDFQRKLIHGYYAATSYIDAQIGKVVAKLKEKGLDKNTIIVLWGDHGWHLGDHSLWNKHSNFEQATRSPLVIYNPRVHKGFKVDTPTEFVDLFPTLTVMAGINTPKNLDGVSLNNQINGEKNTSKLFAVSQYPRGPKMGYSFRTKQYRYTVWINNKKSTEPIYKEDIHGEELYDYKVDFNETENKIEDKNYQKTKTTFQTLAARYFNSQITTKKVVETKKDIPRKNKYAQNRANVVSEFITKQMSLSNSKSTFLNETLYNKYASNAEKTRGKGLSNEEKGVIYKATFNATRKILMQKFSTIEISEINKLERKKQKELSNKN
;
A
#
# COMPACT_ATOMS: atom_id res chain seq x y z
N MET A 1 44.53 -17.53 44.91
CA MET A 1 44.15 -18.56 43.90
C MET A 1 42.69 -19.03 43.98
N ARG A 2 42.04 -19.12 45.15
CA ARG A 2 40.63 -19.53 45.28
C ARG A 2 39.58 -18.49 44.84
N ILE A 3 39.87 -17.19 44.94
CA ILE A 3 38.95 -16.11 44.54
C ILE A 3 38.88 -15.95 43.00
N PHE A 4 39.96 -16.20 42.27
CA PHE A 4 40.00 -16.13 40.81
C PHE A 4 39.23 -17.28 40.13
N LEU A 5 39.11 -18.44 40.78
CA LEU A 5 38.37 -19.59 40.22
C LEU A 5 36.86 -19.39 40.34
N PHE A 6 36.37 -18.70 41.38
CA PHE A 6 34.94 -18.43 41.55
C PHE A 6 34.41 -17.37 40.58
N THR A 7 35.23 -16.37 40.22
CA THR A 7 34.84 -15.34 39.24
C THR A 7 34.78 -15.90 37.80
N LEU A 8 35.66 -16.84 37.48
CA LEU A 8 35.67 -17.48 36.15
C LEU A 8 34.46 -18.41 35.95
N ILE A 9 34.05 -19.14 37.00
CA ILE A 9 32.86 -20.03 36.93
C ILE A 9 31.57 -19.22 36.84
N CYS A 10 31.46 -18.05 37.46
CA CYS A 10 30.29 -17.16 37.34
C CYS A 10 30.18 -16.54 35.93
N ILE A 11 31.30 -16.18 35.28
CA ILE A 11 31.29 -15.60 33.93
C ILE A 11 30.92 -16.66 32.88
N VAL A 12 31.39 -17.89 32.98
CA VAL A 12 31.04 -18.99 32.10
C VAL A 12 29.58 -19.43 32.32
N GLY A 13 29.10 -19.45 33.58
CA GLY A 13 27.69 -19.75 33.87
C GLY A 13 26.72 -18.69 33.36
N PHE A 14 27.08 -17.41 33.32
CA PHE A 14 26.27 -16.34 32.76
C PHE A 14 26.22 -16.39 31.22
N GLN A 15 27.31 -16.74 30.55
CA GLN A 15 27.31 -16.90 29.09
C GLN A 15 26.52 -18.13 28.61
N THR A 16 26.49 -19.22 29.37
CA THR A 16 25.69 -20.39 29.07
C THR A 16 24.18 -20.15 29.31
N LEU A 17 23.79 -19.35 30.31
CA LEU A 17 22.39 -18.98 30.52
C LEU A 17 21.85 -18.05 29.42
N PHE A 18 22.64 -17.12 28.91
CA PHE A 18 22.25 -16.29 27.77
C PHE A 18 22.24 -17.07 26.46
N SER A 19 23.07 -18.10 26.29
CA SER A 19 23.07 -18.99 25.13
C SER A 19 21.90 -19.98 25.14
N GLN A 20 21.46 -20.44 26.31
CA GLN A 20 20.29 -21.36 26.41
C GLN A 20 18.94 -20.67 26.23
N GLN A 21 18.80 -19.36 26.48
CA GLN A 21 17.56 -18.62 26.17
C GLN A 21 17.34 -18.46 24.65
N ASN A 22 18.36 -18.56 23.83
CA ASN A 22 18.24 -18.46 22.37
C ASN A 22 18.04 -19.81 21.64
N ALA A 23 18.17 -20.94 22.33
CA ALA A 23 18.20 -22.27 21.72
C ALA A 23 16.83 -22.85 21.31
N ASN A 24 15.69 -22.20 21.66
CA ASN A 24 14.35 -22.72 21.36
C ASN A 24 13.38 -21.70 20.73
N TYR A 25 13.88 -20.60 20.15
CA TYR A 25 13.01 -19.63 19.47
C TYR A 25 12.60 -20.16 18.09
N LYS A 26 11.51 -20.94 18.02
CA LYS A 26 10.92 -21.34 16.75
C LYS A 26 10.29 -20.09 16.09
N LYS A 27 10.79 -19.70 14.91
CA LYS A 27 10.19 -18.61 14.14
C LYS A 27 8.69 -18.86 13.93
N PRO A 28 7.80 -17.91 14.18
CA PRO A 28 6.36 -18.10 13.97
C PRO A 28 6.04 -18.21 12.48
N ASN A 29 5.04 -19.00 12.15
CA ASN A 29 4.41 -18.93 10.84
C ASN A 29 3.60 -17.65 10.70
N ILE A 30 3.32 -17.25 9.46
CA ILE A 30 2.45 -16.11 9.15
C ILE A 30 1.30 -16.59 8.25
N LEU A 31 0.07 -16.38 8.70
CA LEU A 31 -1.12 -16.45 7.85
C LEU A 31 -1.58 -15.01 7.56
N PHE A 32 -1.36 -14.56 6.32
CA PHE A 32 -1.59 -13.19 5.88
C PHE A 32 -2.84 -13.12 5.01
N ILE A 33 -3.97 -12.69 5.58
CA ILE A 33 -5.30 -12.70 4.96
C ILE A 33 -5.63 -11.29 4.48
N ALA A 34 -5.71 -11.12 3.17
CA ALA A 34 -6.15 -9.90 2.50
C ALA A 34 -7.60 -10.03 2.04
N VAL A 35 -8.43 -9.01 2.28
CA VAL A 35 -9.84 -8.97 1.87
C VAL A 35 -10.08 -7.70 1.04
N ASP A 36 -10.58 -7.86 -0.19
CA ASP A 36 -10.73 -6.78 -1.15
C ASP A 36 -11.99 -5.95 -0.86
N ASP A 37 -11.85 -4.62 -0.78
CA ASP A 37 -12.93 -3.65 -0.52
C ASP A 37 -13.65 -3.85 0.84
N LEU A 38 -13.01 -4.43 1.85
CA LEU A 38 -13.60 -4.63 3.16
C LEU A 38 -13.48 -3.35 4.02
N LYS A 39 -14.62 -2.73 4.33
CA LYS A 39 -14.70 -1.66 5.33
C LYS A 39 -14.93 -2.25 6.74
N PRO A 40 -14.82 -1.47 7.83
CA PRO A 40 -15.05 -1.95 9.20
C PRO A 40 -16.53 -2.28 9.52
N THR A 41 -17.18 -3.11 8.71
CA THR A 41 -18.55 -3.63 8.89
C THR A 41 -18.50 -5.03 9.50
N MET A 42 -18.06 -5.12 10.76
CA MET A 42 -17.90 -6.37 11.51
C MET A 42 -18.26 -6.15 12.98
N GLY A 43 -18.69 -7.18 13.67
CA GLY A 43 -19.07 -7.12 15.09
C GLY A 43 -17.98 -6.52 15.97
N VAL A 44 -16.72 -6.91 15.78
CA VAL A 44 -15.57 -6.40 16.54
C VAL A 44 -15.35 -4.89 16.38
N TYR A 45 -15.78 -4.29 15.26
CA TYR A 45 -15.74 -2.85 15.01
C TYR A 45 -17.00 -2.10 15.49
N GLY A 46 -17.96 -2.83 16.11
CA GLY A 46 -19.18 -2.26 16.68
C GLY A 46 -20.38 -2.25 15.72
N ASP A 47 -20.28 -2.89 14.56
CA ASP A 47 -21.42 -3.06 13.65
C ASP A 47 -22.30 -4.22 14.13
N SER A 48 -23.43 -3.90 14.80
CA SER A 48 -24.35 -4.88 15.34
C SER A 48 -25.22 -5.58 14.29
N PHE A 49 -25.24 -5.07 13.06
CA PHE A 49 -25.97 -5.68 11.96
C PHE A 49 -25.12 -6.73 11.22
N ALA A 50 -23.81 -6.59 11.22
CA ALA A 50 -22.88 -7.50 10.57
C ALA A 50 -22.83 -8.87 11.28
N ILE A 51 -22.85 -9.95 10.52
CA ILE A 51 -22.74 -11.33 11.03
C ILE A 51 -21.36 -11.87 10.60
N THR A 52 -20.37 -11.72 11.51
CA THR A 52 -18.96 -12.05 11.24
C THR A 52 -18.30 -12.84 12.37
N PRO A 53 -18.90 -14.00 12.79
CA PRO A 53 -18.47 -14.72 13.99
C PRO A 53 -17.04 -15.25 13.93
N ASN A 54 -16.50 -15.55 12.74
CA ASN A 54 -15.15 -16.10 12.59
C ASN A 54 -14.08 -15.02 12.71
N ILE A 55 -14.30 -13.86 12.09
CA ILE A 55 -13.41 -12.68 12.24
C ILE A 55 -13.45 -12.18 13.68
N ASP A 56 -14.65 -12.11 14.28
CA ASP A 56 -14.82 -11.69 15.67
C ASP A 56 -14.13 -12.65 16.64
N ALA A 57 -14.10 -13.97 16.35
CA ALA A 57 -13.37 -14.96 17.13
C ALA A 57 -11.83 -14.80 17.04
N ILE A 58 -11.29 -14.42 15.87
CA ILE A 58 -9.87 -14.07 15.71
C ILE A 58 -9.57 -12.82 16.53
N ALA A 59 -10.42 -11.81 16.42
CA ALA A 59 -10.27 -10.50 17.07
C ALA A 59 -10.39 -10.58 18.60
N LYS A 60 -11.21 -11.51 19.12
CA LYS A 60 -11.37 -11.73 20.58
C LYS A 60 -10.03 -12.01 21.27
N ASN A 61 -9.13 -12.72 20.60
CA ASN A 61 -7.81 -13.08 21.11
C ASN A 61 -6.67 -12.31 20.43
N GLY A 62 -7.01 -11.44 19.48
CA GLY A 62 -6.07 -10.61 18.72
C GLY A 62 -6.20 -9.13 19.05
N THR A 63 -5.32 -8.33 18.51
CA THR A 63 -5.39 -6.87 18.58
C THR A 63 -6.18 -6.33 17.40
N THR A 64 -7.25 -5.59 17.69
CA THR A 64 -8.08 -4.89 16.70
C THR A 64 -7.69 -3.41 16.65
N PHE A 65 -7.26 -2.94 15.48
CA PHE A 65 -6.90 -1.55 15.25
C PHE A 65 -8.11 -0.78 14.73
N LEU A 66 -8.78 -0.06 15.63
CA LEU A 66 -10.05 0.63 15.34
C LEU A 66 -9.89 1.84 14.43
N ASN A 67 -8.68 2.40 14.35
CA ASN A 67 -8.36 3.63 13.65
C ASN A 67 -7.16 3.43 12.71
N ASN A 68 -7.24 2.35 11.89
CA ASN A 68 -6.22 2.04 10.90
C ASN A 68 -6.59 2.62 9.53
N HIS A 69 -5.62 3.23 8.85
CA HIS A 69 -5.82 3.93 7.58
C HIS A 69 -4.90 3.45 6.47
N VAL A 70 -5.48 3.45 5.27
CA VAL A 70 -4.79 3.14 4.03
C VAL A 70 -4.03 4.34 3.50
N GLN A 71 -2.93 4.10 2.77
CA GLN A 71 -2.14 5.18 2.18
C GLN A 71 -2.83 5.83 0.98
N GLN A 72 -3.61 5.04 0.23
CA GLN A 72 -4.46 5.55 -0.86
C GLN A 72 -5.63 4.59 -1.07
N ALA A 73 -6.86 5.10 -1.08
CA ALA A 73 -8.08 4.30 -1.15
C ALA A 73 -8.37 3.78 -2.57
N ILE A 74 -7.50 2.90 -3.06
CA ILE A 74 -7.62 2.15 -4.33
C ILE A 74 -6.66 0.95 -4.30
N CYS A 75 -7.10 -0.22 -4.77
CA CYS A 75 -6.44 -1.52 -4.56
C CYS A 75 -4.94 -1.53 -4.92
N GLY A 76 -4.53 -1.04 -6.11
CA GLY A 76 -3.15 -1.09 -6.57
C GLY A 76 -2.17 -0.32 -5.67
N PRO A 77 -2.34 1.00 -5.49
CA PRO A 77 -1.54 1.83 -4.59
C PRO A 77 -1.54 1.35 -3.14
N SER A 78 -2.72 0.97 -2.61
CA SER A 78 -2.83 0.45 -1.25
C SER A 78 -1.98 -0.80 -1.06
N ARG A 79 -2.20 -1.83 -1.90
CA ARG A 79 -1.50 -3.11 -1.80
C ARG A 79 0.00 -2.96 -2.04
N ALA A 80 0.42 -2.08 -2.95
CA ALA A 80 1.82 -1.74 -3.12
C ALA A 80 2.41 -1.15 -1.82
N SER A 81 1.69 -0.24 -1.15
CA SER A 81 2.14 0.37 0.10
C SER A 81 2.20 -0.64 1.25
N VAL A 82 1.15 -1.45 1.45
CA VAL A 82 1.11 -2.51 2.47
C VAL A 82 2.31 -3.44 2.32
N LEU A 83 2.49 -3.97 1.11
CA LEU A 83 3.45 -5.06 0.86
C LEU A 83 4.91 -4.58 0.80
N THR A 84 5.14 -3.29 0.63
CA THR A 84 6.51 -2.71 0.59
C THR A 84 6.87 -1.91 1.84
N GLY A 85 5.89 -1.58 2.70
CA GLY A 85 6.08 -0.65 3.82
C GLY A 85 6.43 0.77 3.35
N LYS A 86 6.05 1.12 2.10
CA LYS A 86 6.35 2.40 1.46
C LYS A 86 5.10 3.14 1.01
N ARG A 87 5.10 4.46 1.14
CA ARG A 87 3.99 5.31 0.70
C ARG A 87 3.93 5.44 -0.82
N PRO A 88 2.77 5.81 -1.41
CA PRO A 88 2.62 5.96 -2.85
C PRO A 88 3.60 6.97 -3.46
N ASP A 89 4.02 8.00 -2.73
CA ASP A 89 5.04 8.96 -3.18
C ASP A 89 6.43 8.35 -3.37
N TYR A 90 6.72 7.24 -2.69
CA TYR A 90 7.93 6.45 -2.92
C TYR A 90 7.70 5.41 -4.03
N THR A 91 6.64 4.61 -3.92
CA THR A 91 6.36 3.52 -4.89
C THR A 91 6.03 4.06 -6.28
N LYS A 92 5.55 5.31 -6.39
CA LYS A 92 5.01 5.95 -7.61
C LYS A 92 3.82 5.21 -8.21
N VAL A 93 3.21 4.32 -7.45
CA VAL A 93 1.97 3.64 -7.83
C VAL A 93 0.80 4.46 -7.28
N TRP A 94 0.24 5.33 -8.11
CA TRP A 94 -0.91 6.17 -7.79
C TRP A 94 -2.18 5.78 -8.55
N ASP A 95 -2.06 4.81 -9.45
CA ASP A 95 -3.10 4.37 -10.35
C ASP A 95 -3.17 2.82 -10.44
N LEU A 96 -3.96 2.31 -11.39
CA LEU A 96 -4.11 0.89 -11.66
C LEU A 96 -3.40 0.46 -12.97
N LYS A 97 -2.35 1.16 -13.39
CA LYS A 97 -1.57 0.89 -14.61
C LYS A 97 -0.08 0.77 -14.33
N THR A 98 0.41 1.55 -13.36
CA THR A 98 1.82 1.62 -12.99
C THR A 98 2.22 0.36 -12.23
N LYS A 99 3.18 -0.39 -12.75
CA LYS A 99 3.76 -1.54 -12.06
C LYS A 99 4.86 -1.09 -11.12
N MET A 100 4.81 -1.53 -9.87
CA MET A 100 5.72 -1.05 -8.82
C MET A 100 7.19 -1.33 -9.13
N ARG A 101 7.53 -2.48 -9.76
CA ARG A 101 8.91 -2.84 -10.08
C ARG A 101 9.43 -2.22 -11.38
N ASP A 102 8.57 -1.75 -12.27
CA ASP A 102 9.02 -0.96 -13.43
C ASP A 102 9.61 0.38 -12.97
N ILE A 103 9.11 0.91 -11.85
CA ILE A 103 9.62 2.16 -11.25
C ILE A 103 10.72 1.90 -10.22
N ASN A 104 10.55 0.88 -9.40
CA ASN A 104 11.47 0.51 -8.32
C ASN A 104 11.88 -0.96 -8.44
N PRO A 105 12.80 -1.34 -9.37
CA PRO A 105 13.12 -2.75 -9.66
C PRO A 105 13.56 -3.57 -8.44
N HIS A 106 14.20 -2.94 -7.47
CA HIS A 106 14.76 -3.57 -6.28
C HIS A 106 13.92 -3.31 -5.01
N ILE A 107 12.67 -2.87 -5.16
CA ILE A 107 11.82 -2.65 -3.99
C ILE A 107 11.56 -3.97 -3.27
N LEU A 108 11.86 -3.99 -1.98
CA LEU A 108 11.68 -5.17 -1.14
C LEU A 108 10.22 -5.26 -0.67
N THR A 109 9.65 -6.45 -0.80
CA THR A 109 8.29 -6.73 -0.32
C THR A 109 8.30 -7.56 0.96
N ILE A 110 7.20 -7.53 1.74
CA ILE A 110 7.07 -8.37 2.94
C ILE A 110 7.33 -9.84 2.61
N PRO A 111 6.62 -10.49 1.64
CA PRO A 111 6.87 -11.91 1.37
C PRO A 111 8.31 -12.18 0.89
N GLU A 112 8.88 -11.30 0.06
CA GLU A 112 10.26 -11.44 -0.40
C GLU A 112 11.26 -11.37 0.77
N HIS A 113 11.04 -10.45 1.71
CA HIS A 113 11.87 -10.33 2.90
C HIS A 113 11.78 -11.57 3.78
N PHE A 114 10.58 -12.12 3.99
CA PHE A 114 10.39 -13.36 4.72
C PHE A 114 11.06 -14.54 4.02
N LYS A 115 10.92 -14.65 2.68
CA LYS A 115 11.63 -15.65 1.88
C LYS A 115 13.15 -15.59 2.07
N ASN A 116 13.72 -14.39 2.02
CA ASN A 116 15.15 -14.16 2.21
C ASN A 116 15.62 -14.50 3.64
N ASN A 117 14.68 -14.60 4.60
CA ASN A 117 14.94 -15.03 5.98
C ASN A 117 14.55 -16.49 6.26
N GLY A 118 14.40 -17.33 5.22
CA GLY A 118 14.22 -18.77 5.33
C GLY A 118 12.78 -19.25 5.47
N TYR A 119 11.79 -18.38 5.21
CA TYR A 119 10.38 -18.78 5.16
C TYR A 119 10.02 -19.39 3.81
N GLN A 120 9.14 -20.38 3.81
CA GLN A 120 8.43 -20.80 2.62
C GLN A 120 7.28 -19.82 2.36
N THR A 121 7.38 -19.03 1.29
CA THR A 121 6.37 -18.00 0.95
C THR A 121 5.46 -18.48 -0.17
N ILE A 122 4.16 -18.51 0.08
CA ILE A 122 3.13 -19.01 -0.84
C ILE A 122 2.02 -17.95 -0.95
N GLY A 123 1.62 -17.61 -2.17
CA GLY A 123 0.54 -16.65 -2.44
C GLY A 123 -0.55 -17.23 -3.32
N LEU A 124 -1.81 -16.92 -2.98
CA LEU A 124 -2.97 -17.22 -3.82
C LEU A 124 -4.06 -16.15 -3.71
N GLY A 125 -4.90 -16.07 -4.75
CA GLY A 125 -5.97 -15.07 -4.81
C GLY A 125 -5.45 -13.64 -5.05
N LYS A 126 -6.12 -12.64 -4.49
CA LYS A 126 -5.80 -11.21 -4.71
C LYS A 126 -4.92 -10.66 -3.57
N ILE A 127 -3.63 -10.95 -3.58
CA ILE A 127 -2.64 -10.33 -2.67
C ILE A 127 -2.16 -9.01 -3.25
N TYR A 128 -1.66 -9.01 -4.48
CA TYR A 128 -1.38 -7.83 -5.27
C TYR A 128 -2.55 -7.49 -6.19
N ASP A 129 -2.69 -6.23 -6.56
CA ASP A 129 -3.51 -5.89 -7.71
C ASP A 129 -2.78 -6.32 -8.99
N PRO A 130 -3.39 -7.19 -9.83
CA PRO A 130 -2.71 -7.77 -11.01
C PRO A 130 -2.28 -6.74 -12.06
N ARG A 131 -2.82 -5.53 -12.00
CA ARG A 131 -2.50 -4.42 -12.92
C ARG A 131 -1.22 -3.69 -12.51
N CYS A 132 -0.82 -3.79 -11.22
CA CYS A 132 0.31 -3.06 -10.64
C CYS A 132 1.55 -3.92 -10.38
N VAL A 133 1.54 -5.17 -10.86
CA VAL A 133 2.67 -6.13 -10.79
C VAL A 133 2.84 -6.85 -12.11
N ASP A 134 3.85 -7.73 -12.20
CA ASP A 134 4.04 -8.62 -13.34
C ASP A 134 2.92 -9.68 -13.46
N LYS A 135 2.93 -10.43 -14.55
CA LYS A 135 1.96 -11.51 -14.80
C LYS A 135 2.04 -12.66 -13.78
N ASP A 136 3.17 -12.80 -13.10
CA ASP A 136 3.44 -13.84 -12.11
C ASP A 136 3.16 -13.37 -10.68
N LYS A 137 2.44 -12.23 -10.53
CA LYS A 137 2.02 -11.64 -9.25
C LYS A 137 3.18 -11.35 -8.30
N ASP A 138 4.21 -10.69 -8.82
CA ASP A 138 5.45 -10.36 -8.15
C ASP A 138 6.31 -11.60 -7.85
N LYS A 139 6.86 -12.20 -8.91
CA LYS A 139 7.67 -13.41 -8.82
C LYS A 139 8.73 -13.41 -7.70
N PRO A 140 9.46 -12.31 -7.41
CA PRO A 140 10.42 -12.27 -6.31
C PRO A 140 9.84 -12.57 -4.93
N SER A 141 8.58 -12.26 -4.69
CA SER A 141 7.88 -12.47 -3.42
C SER A 141 7.69 -13.93 -3.02
N TRP A 142 7.72 -14.88 -3.96
CA TRP A 142 7.23 -16.23 -3.71
C TRP A 142 8.33 -17.30 -3.80
N SER A 143 8.29 -18.29 -2.91
CA SER A 143 9.16 -19.48 -2.95
C SER A 143 8.72 -20.47 -4.03
N VAL A 144 7.41 -20.51 -4.31
CA VAL A 144 6.78 -21.24 -5.40
C VAL A 144 5.96 -20.25 -6.24
N PRO A 145 5.73 -20.50 -7.53
CA PRO A 145 4.91 -19.59 -8.35
C PRO A 145 3.56 -19.27 -7.67
N HIS A 146 3.13 -18.01 -7.70
CA HIS A 146 1.81 -17.61 -7.20
C HIS A 146 0.74 -18.49 -7.81
N ILE A 147 -0.14 -19.08 -6.99
CA ILE A 147 -1.12 -20.07 -7.42
C ILE A 147 -2.16 -19.41 -8.33
N LYS A 148 -2.29 -19.94 -9.54
CA LYS A 148 -3.19 -19.39 -10.58
C LYS A 148 -4.62 -19.84 -10.32
N GLU A 149 -5.56 -18.92 -10.47
CA GLU A 149 -7.00 -19.21 -10.33
C GLU A 149 -7.51 -20.27 -11.33
N SER A 150 -6.85 -20.40 -12.49
CA SER A 150 -7.16 -21.45 -13.48
C SER A 150 -6.92 -22.88 -12.96
N THR A 151 -6.21 -23.02 -11.85
CA THR A 151 -5.96 -24.31 -11.19
C THR A 151 -6.95 -24.62 -10.07
N PHE A 152 -7.88 -23.72 -9.77
CA PHE A 152 -8.88 -23.93 -8.74
C PHE A 152 -9.90 -24.97 -9.17
N LYS A 153 -10.28 -25.81 -8.24
CA LYS A 153 -11.34 -26.82 -8.42
C LYS A 153 -12.67 -26.25 -7.96
N TYR A 154 -13.70 -26.58 -8.70
CA TYR A 154 -15.08 -26.21 -8.39
C TYR A 154 -15.91 -27.48 -8.11
N PRO A 155 -17.02 -27.40 -7.37
CA PRO A 155 -17.87 -28.56 -7.06
C PRO A 155 -18.40 -29.24 -8.33
N LYS A 156 -18.79 -30.50 -8.20
CA LYS A 156 -19.41 -31.24 -9.31
C LYS A 156 -20.63 -30.48 -9.84
N GLY A 157 -20.68 -30.29 -11.15
CA GLY A 157 -21.74 -29.53 -11.84
C GLY A 157 -21.47 -28.04 -12.00
N PHE A 158 -20.44 -27.50 -11.35
CA PHE A 158 -20.05 -26.09 -11.47
C PHE A 158 -18.75 -25.92 -12.27
N LYS A 159 -18.67 -24.79 -12.96
CA LYS A 159 -17.46 -24.32 -13.66
C LYS A 159 -17.00 -23.00 -13.04
N SER A 160 -15.83 -22.53 -13.46
CA SER A 160 -15.39 -21.18 -13.13
C SER A 160 -16.50 -20.15 -13.37
N PRO A 161 -16.79 -19.25 -12.44
CA PRO A 161 -17.90 -18.30 -12.54
C PRO A 161 -17.84 -17.48 -13.84
N ALA A 162 -18.99 -17.27 -14.48
CA ALA A 162 -19.09 -16.48 -15.70
C ALA A 162 -18.59 -15.04 -15.46
N LEU A 163 -17.77 -14.50 -16.36
CA LEU A 163 -17.04 -13.24 -16.22
C LEU A 163 -16.13 -13.19 -14.96
N GLY A 164 -15.91 -14.32 -14.28
CA GLY A 164 -15.19 -14.43 -13.01
C GLY A 164 -16.04 -14.14 -11.76
N PHE A 165 -17.38 -14.00 -11.90
CA PHE A 165 -18.25 -13.54 -10.83
C PHE A 165 -19.54 -14.35 -10.65
N TYR A 166 -20.24 -14.73 -11.74
CA TYR A 166 -21.65 -15.15 -11.70
C TYR A 166 -21.83 -16.67 -11.83
N GLN A 167 -22.79 -17.19 -11.05
CA GLN A 167 -23.16 -18.61 -11.05
C GLN A 167 -24.66 -18.85 -11.25
N SER A 168 -25.53 -17.83 -11.08
CA SER A 168 -26.97 -18.02 -11.30
C SER A 168 -27.27 -18.40 -12.75
N LYS A 169 -28.22 -19.33 -12.95
CA LYS A 169 -28.64 -19.77 -14.29
C LYS A 169 -29.14 -18.61 -15.15
N GLU A 170 -29.87 -17.67 -14.56
CA GLU A 170 -30.40 -16.50 -15.26
C GLU A 170 -29.27 -15.63 -15.83
N ILE A 171 -28.33 -15.21 -14.96
CA ILE A 171 -27.23 -14.30 -15.36
C ILE A 171 -26.28 -15.01 -16.32
N THR A 172 -25.91 -16.25 -16.04
CA THR A 172 -24.96 -17.01 -16.88
C THR A 172 -25.53 -17.28 -18.27
N THR A 173 -26.83 -17.61 -18.40
CA THR A 173 -27.49 -17.77 -19.70
C THR A 173 -27.38 -16.49 -20.54
N LYS A 174 -27.68 -15.34 -19.96
CA LYS A 174 -27.58 -14.04 -20.64
C LYS A 174 -26.14 -13.68 -21.00
N VAL A 175 -25.18 -13.92 -20.09
CA VAL A 175 -23.75 -13.71 -20.33
C VAL A 175 -23.28 -14.55 -21.53
N TYR A 176 -23.60 -15.86 -21.56
CA TYR A 176 -23.17 -16.73 -22.65
C TYR A 176 -23.87 -16.40 -23.97
N ALA A 177 -25.14 -16.00 -23.95
CA ALA A 177 -25.83 -15.51 -25.16
C ALA A 177 -25.11 -14.29 -25.76
N LEU A 178 -24.74 -13.30 -24.91
CA LEU A 178 -23.98 -12.12 -25.35
C LEU A 178 -22.55 -12.46 -25.79
N MET A 179 -21.88 -13.44 -25.17
CA MET A 179 -20.58 -13.95 -25.65
C MET A 179 -20.67 -14.56 -27.05
N ASN A 180 -21.72 -15.34 -27.32
CA ASN A 180 -21.95 -15.93 -28.64
C ASN A 180 -22.30 -14.84 -29.68
N GLU A 181 -23.05 -13.83 -29.29
CA GLU A 181 -23.33 -12.66 -30.12
C GLU A 181 -22.03 -11.91 -30.48
N ALA A 182 -21.17 -11.65 -29.49
CA ALA A 182 -19.88 -11.03 -29.71
C ALA A 182 -19.00 -11.79 -30.70
N LYS A 183 -18.97 -13.13 -30.58
CA LYS A 183 -18.24 -14.00 -31.52
C LYS A 183 -18.80 -13.89 -32.93
N ARG A 184 -20.14 -13.94 -33.10
CA ARG A 184 -20.79 -13.80 -34.43
C ARG A 184 -20.51 -12.43 -35.09
N LYS A 185 -20.34 -11.37 -34.25
CA LYS A 185 -20.02 -10.02 -34.72
C LYS A 185 -18.51 -9.79 -34.93
N GLY A 186 -17.67 -10.79 -34.70
CA GLY A 186 -16.21 -10.66 -34.84
C GLY A 186 -15.56 -9.76 -33.81
N GLU A 187 -16.18 -9.56 -32.64
CA GLU A 187 -15.63 -8.72 -31.56
C GLU A 187 -14.35 -9.33 -30.97
N LYS A 188 -13.28 -8.56 -30.92
CA LYS A 188 -11.96 -9.02 -30.43
C LYS A 188 -11.98 -9.42 -28.96
N ASN A 189 -12.83 -8.81 -28.14
CA ASN A 189 -12.93 -9.05 -26.70
C ASN A 189 -14.38 -9.30 -26.28
N ALA A 190 -14.81 -10.57 -26.32
CA ALA A 190 -16.17 -10.96 -25.96
C ALA A 190 -16.53 -10.60 -24.50
N ASN A 191 -15.57 -10.68 -23.55
CA ASN A 191 -15.82 -10.30 -22.16
C ASN A 191 -16.10 -8.80 -22.01
N GLU A 192 -15.41 -7.96 -22.73
CA GLU A 192 -15.63 -6.50 -22.73
C GLU A 192 -16.97 -6.17 -23.39
N TYR A 193 -17.29 -6.84 -24.51
CA TYR A 193 -18.57 -6.71 -25.18
C TYR A 193 -19.75 -6.97 -24.24
N VAL A 194 -19.66 -8.06 -23.45
CA VAL A 194 -20.68 -8.42 -22.45
C VAL A 194 -20.73 -7.38 -21.34
N ARG A 195 -19.58 -7.06 -20.71
CA ARG A 195 -19.52 -6.12 -19.56
C ARG A 195 -20.09 -4.74 -19.89
N ASN A 196 -19.96 -4.29 -21.13
CA ASN A 196 -20.52 -3.01 -21.58
C ASN A 196 -22.05 -3.04 -21.77
N ARG A 197 -22.66 -4.24 -21.81
CA ARG A 197 -24.11 -4.44 -22.02
C ARG A 197 -24.82 -5.01 -20.82
N TYR A 198 -24.18 -5.95 -20.13
CA TYR A 198 -24.77 -6.66 -19.00
C TYR A 198 -23.70 -7.03 -17.99
N LYS A 199 -23.77 -6.44 -16.84
CA LYS A 199 -22.86 -6.63 -15.69
C LYS A 199 -23.63 -6.28 -14.42
N PRO A 200 -24.48 -7.18 -13.90
CA PRO A 200 -25.24 -6.93 -12.67
C PRO A 200 -24.32 -6.61 -11.49
N PRO A 201 -24.69 -5.68 -10.58
CA PRO A 201 -23.86 -5.32 -9.45
C PRO A 201 -23.97 -6.29 -8.26
N PHE A 202 -24.88 -7.25 -8.29
CA PHE A 202 -25.06 -8.27 -7.25
C PHE A 202 -25.64 -9.56 -7.82
N GLU A 203 -25.50 -10.66 -7.04
CA GLU A 203 -26.10 -11.98 -7.31
C GLU A 203 -26.22 -12.76 -6.01
N ASN A 204 -27.33 -13.50 -5.83
CA ASN A 204 -27.63 -14.37 -4.68
C ASN A 204 -27.99 -15.80 -5.13
N ALA A 205 -27.13 -16.42 -5.94
CA ALA A 205 -27.41 -17.77 -6.45
C ALA A 205 -27.47 -18.81 -5.30
N ASP A 206 -28.40 -19.77 -5.41
CA ASP A 206 -28.47 -20.91 -4.51
C ASP A 206 -27.45 -21.97 -4.93
N VAL A 207 -26.23 -21.82 -4.43
CA VAL A 207 -25.07 -22.63 -4.81
C VAL A 207 -24.18 -22.87 -3.59
N PRO A 208 -23.33 -23.91 -3.57
CA PRO A 208 -22.36 -24.12 -2.52
C PRO A 208 -21.28 -23.01 -2.51
N ASP A 209 -20.61 -22.84 -1.36
CA ASP A 209 -19.62 -21.76 -1.16
C ASP A 209 -18.51 -21.77 -2.21
N ASP A 210 -18.02 -22.95 -2.54
CA ASP A 210 -16.90 -23.17 -3.46
C ASP A 210 -17.31 -23.17 -4.96
N ALA A 211 -18.59 -22.92 -5.25
CA ALA A 211 -19.02 -22.57 -6.59
C ALA A 211 -18.49 -21.16 -6.99
N TYR A 212 -18.20 -20.29 -6.03
CA TYR A 212 -17.55 -19.02 -6.25
C TYR A 212 -16.04 -19.06 -6.00
N VAL A 213 -15.30 -18.12 -6.58
CA VAL A 213 -13.84 -18.06 -6.54
C VAL A 213 -13.29 -18.02 -5.10
N ASP A 214 -13.97 -17.31 -4.19
CA ASP A 214 -13.47 -17.15 -2.81
C ASP A 214 -13.59 -18.44 -2.00
N GLY A 215 -14.62 -19.25 -2.22
CA GLY A 215 -14.71 -20.59 -1.66
C GLY A 215 -13.65 -21.54 -2.23
N ALA A 216 -13.36 -21.43 -3.54
CA ALA A 216 -12.27 -22.19 -4.15
C ALA A 216 -10.88 -21.75 -3.62
N ILE A 217 -10.69 -20.44 -3.32
CA ILE A 217 -9.49 -19.92 -2.63
C ILE A 217 -9.37 -20.54 -1.23
N ALA A 218 -10.47 -20.60 -0.46
CA ALA A 218 -10.47 -21.22 0.85
C ALA A 218 -10.10 -22.71 0.79
N ASN A 219 -10.73 -23.48 -0.11
CA ASN A 219 -10.43 -24.90 -0.30
C ASN A 219 -8.97 -25.12 -0.69
N ARG A 220 -8.44 -24.28 -1.61
CA ARG A 220 -7.03 -24.39 -2.00
C ARG A 220 -6.08 -24.03 -0.86
N SER A 221 -6.44 -23.07 0.00
CA SER A 221 -5.67 -22.72 1.20
C SER A 221 -5.65 -23.89 2.21
N ILE A 222 -6.77 -24.59 2.34
CA ILE A 222 -6.88 -25.80 3.18
C ILE A 222 -5.97 -26.92 2.66
N GLU A 223 -6.01 -27.21 1.35
CA GLU A 223 -5.12 -28.20 0.72
C GLU A 223 -3.63 -27.84 0.96
N LEU A 224 -3.27 -26.56 0.89
CA LEU A 224 -1.91 -26.10 1.18
C LEU A 224 -1.52 -26.34 2.64
N LEU A 225 -2.40 -26.04 3.60
CA LEU A 225 -2.13 -26.27 5.02
C LEU A 225 -2.03 -27.75 5.36
N GLU A 226 -2.80 -28.61 4.68
CA GLU A 226 -2.73 -30.07 4.83
C GLU A 226 -1.36 -30.63 4.41
N ASN A 227 -0.80 -30.11 3.33
CA ASN A 227 0.43 -30.57 2.71
C ASN A 227 1.64 -29.65 3.01
N MET A 228 1.55 -28.76 4.00
CA MET A 228 2.59 -27.82 4.34
C MET A 228 3.83 -28.52 4.93
N ASP A 229 5.01 -28.21 4.41
CA ASP A 229 6.26 -28.59 5.05
C ASP A 229 6.47 -27.77 6.32
N VAL A 230 6.19 -28.40 7.47
CA VAL A 230 6.28 -27.76 8.80
C VAL A 230 7.70 -27.78 9.39
N SER A 231 8.68 -28.33 8.66
CA SER A 231 10.10 -28.28 9.06
C SER A 231 10.65 -26.84 8.96
N LYS A 232 10.02 -26.00 8.12
CA LYS A 232 10.37 -24.58 7.91
C LYS A 232 9.18 -23.70 8.29
N PRO A 233 9.43 -22.47 8.75
CA PRO A 233 8.35 -21.51 8.94
C PRO A 233 7.76 -21.12 7.58
N PHE A 234 6.45 -20.93 7.51
CA PHE A 234 5.77 -20.50 6.30
C PHE A 234 5.19 -19.07 6.41
N PHE A 235 5.07 -18.41 5.26
CA PHE A 235 4.31 -17.20 5.03
C PHE A 235 3.24 -17.51 3.98
N LEU A 236 2.02 -17.82 4.42
CA LEU A 236 0.89 -18.11 3.55
C LEU A 236 0.03 -16.86 3.38
N ALA A 237 0.02 -16.31 2.17
CA ALA A 237 -0.78 -15.14 1.81
C ALA A 237 -2.05 -15.58 1.06
N VAL A 238 -3.21 -15.32 1.66
CA VAL A 238 -4.53 -15.68 1.12
C VAL A 238 -5.31 -14.42 0.83
N GLY A 239 -5.61 -14.16 -0.44
CA GLY A 239 -6.30 -12.94 -0.89
C GLY A 239 -7.71 -13.21 -1.39
N PHE A 240 -8.73 -12.87 -0.58
CA PHE A 240 -10.14 -12.95 -0.95
C PHE A 240 -10.57 -11.74 -1.79
N LYS A 241 -11.56 -11.95 -2.67
CA LYS A 241 -12.04 -10.93 -3.62
C LYS A 241 -13.32 -10.24 -3.16
N ARG A 242 -14.16 -10.91 -2.35
CA ARG A 242 -15.36 -10.29 -1.80
C ARG A 242 -14.98 -9.54 -0.53
N PRO A 243 -15.71 -8.48 -0.15
CA PRO A 243 -16.92 -7.92 -0.77
C PRO A 243 -16.72 -6.93 -1.95
N HIS A 244 -15.63 -6.97 -2.72
CA HIS A 244 -15.53 -6.16 -3.95
C HIS A 244 -16.70 -6.41 -4.91
N LEU A 245 -17.21 -5.37 -5.57
CA LEU A 245 -18.25 -5.48 -6.62
C LEU A 245 -17.87 -6.49 -7.74
N PRO A 246 -18.84 -7.21 -8.31
CA PRO A 246 -20.25 -7.28 -7.92
C PRO A 246 -20.40 -8.00 -6.58
N PHE A 247 -21.39 -7.62 -5.78
CA PHE A 247 -21.66 -8.26 -4.49
C PHE A 247 -22.30 -9.62 -4.71
N VAL A 248 -21.48 -10.64 -4.87
CA VAL A 248 -21.94 -12.01 -5.10
C VAL A 248 -21.62 -12.86 -3.87
N ALA A 249 -22.62 -13.60 -3.41
CA ALA A 249 -22.51 -14.57 -2.34
C ALA A 249 -23.59 -15.65 -2.54
N PRO A 250 -23.37 -16.90 -2.06
CA PRO A 250 -24.41 -17.90 -1.99
C PRO A 250 -25.66 -17.39 -1.26
N LYS A 251 -26.84 -17.77 -1.74
CA LYS A 251 -28.14 -17.31 -1.22
C LYS A 251 -28.26 -17.39 0.31
N LYS A 252 -27.74 -18.44 0.93
CA LYS A 252 -27.78 -18.60 2.40
C LYS A 252 -27.17 -17.44 3.20
N TYR A 253 -26.21 -16.68 2.64
CA TYR A 253 -25.64 -15.50 3.30
C TYR A 253 -26.51 -14.26 3.12
N TRP A 254 -27.24 -14.17 2.02
CA TRP A 254 -28.27 -13.14 1.83
C TRP A 254 -29.44 -13.38 2.80
N ASP A 255 -29.87 -14.62 2.97
CA ASP A 255 -30.97 -14.99 3.85
C ASP A 255 -30.69 -14.72 5.36
N MET A 256 -29.41 -14.45 5.71
CA MET A 256 -29.05 -14.03 7.08
C MET A 256 -29.56 -12.63 7.43
N TYR A 257 -29.89 -11.80 6.44
CA TYR A 257 -30.20 -10.39 6.60
C TYR A 257 -31.61 -10.06 6.15
N ASP A 258 -32.39 -9.41 7.01
CA ASP A 258 -33.68 -8.83 6.64
C ASP A 258 -33.45 -7.50 5.92
N GLU A 259 -33.76 -7.46 4.62
CA GLU A 259 -33.57 -6.27 3.77
C GLU A 259 -34.31 -5.04 4.34
N ASN A 260 -35.46 -5.21 4.98
CA ASN A 260 -36.25 -4.12 5.56
C ASN A 260 -35.54 -3.45 6.76
N LYS A 261 -34.62 -4.14 7.42
CA LYS A 261 -33.83 -3.61 8.54
C LYS A 261 -32.56 -2.87 8.09
N ILE A 262 -32.22 -2.92 6.80
CA ILE A 262 -31.04 -2.28 6.27
C ILE A 262 -31.21 -0.75 6.29
N LYS A 263 -30.33 -0.10 7.03
CA LYS A 263 -30.27 1.35 7.11
C LYS A 263 -29.44 1.91 5.96
N LEU A 264 -30.01 2.89 5.26
CA LEU A 264 -29.24 3.68 4.29
C LEU A 264 -28.28 4.62 5.01
N ALA A 265 -27.25 5.10 4.29
CA ALA A 265 -26.36 6.13 4.82
C ALA A 265 -27.17 7.32 5.34
N SER A 266 -26.87 7.74 6.57
CA SER A 266 -27.60 8.81 7.26
C SER A 266 -27.38 10.19 6.63
N TYR A 267 -26.26 10.35 5.91
CA TYR A 267 -25.92 11.60 5.24
C TYR A 267 -25.49 11.31 3.79
N GLN A 268 -26.31 11.73 2.83
CA GLN A 268 -26.14 11.47 1.40
C GLN A 268 -25.99 12.79 0.59
N ASN A 269 -25.31 13.78 1.15
CA ASN A 269 -25.05 15.07 0.50
C ASN A 269 -23.56 15.38 0.54
N LYS A 270 -23.10 16.35 -0.24
CA LYS A 270 -21.79 16.94 0.00
C LYS A 270 -21.77 17.58 1.38
N SER A 271 -20.64 17.46 2.07
CA SER A 271 -20.43 18.18 3.33
C SER A 271 -20.66 19.68 3.12
N LYS A 272 -21.27 20.33 4.10
CA LYS A 272 -21.39 21.79 4.09
C LYS A 272 -19.99 22.42 4.01
N ASN A 273 -19.82 23.45 3.22
CA ASN A 273 -18.53 24.12 2.96
C ASN A 273 -17.45 23.21 2.37
N ALA A 274 -17.83 22.10 1.73
CA ALA A 274 -16.89 21.16 1.14
C ALA A 274 -16.16 21.75 -0.07
N VAL A 275 -14.97 21.22 -0.33
CA VAL A 275 -14.25 21.49 -1.59
C VAL A 275 -14.65 20.46 -2.64
N ASP A 276 -15.09 20.90 -3.81
CA ASP A 276 -15.60 20.01 -4.87
C ASP A 276 -14.62 18.94 -5.31
N ILE A 277 -13.32 19.23 -5.25
CA ILE A 277 -12.26 18.31 -5.63
C ILE A 277 -12.23 17.03 -4.76
N ALA A 278 -12.79 17.05 -3.54
CA ALA A 278 -12.85 15.89 -2.65
C ALA A 278 -13.77 14.78 -3.19
N TYR A 279 -14.73 15.13 -4.04
CA TYR A 279 -15.77 14.23 -4.53
C TYR A 279 -15.44 13.60 -5.87
N HIS A 280 -16.12 12.48 -6.17
CA HIS A 280 -16.04 11.78 -7.44
C HIS A 280 -17.43 11.35 -7.94
N LYS A 281 -17.53 11.00 -9.21
CA LYS A 281 -18.79 10.64 -9.86
C LYS A 281 -19.14 9.15 -9.75
N SER A 282 -18.59 8.42 -8.78
CA SER A 282 -18.81 6.98 -8.57
C SER A 282 -18.65 6.14 -9.86
N GLY A 283 -17.54 6.38 -10.58
CA GLY A 283 -17.31 5.80 -11.92
C GLY A 283 -17.29 4.28 -11.94
N GLU A 284 -16.79 3.63 -10.91
CA GLU A 284 -16.77 2.18 -10.78
C GLU A 284 -18.20 1.63 -10.69
N MET A 285 -19.08 2.22 -9.86
CA MET A 285 -20.49 1.84 -9.79
C MET A 285 -21.20 2.05 -11.13
N ARG A 286 -20.95 3.16 -11.81
CA ARG A 286 -21.53 3.48 -13.13
C ARG A 286 -21.07 2.53 -14.23
N SER A 287 -20.07 1.70 -14.01
CA SER A 287 -19.61 0.65 -14.95
C SER A 287 -20.50 -0.59 -14.94
N TYR A 288 -21.36 -0.76 -13.94
CA TYR A 288 -22.30 -1.87 -13.86
C TYR A 288 -23.52 -1.62 -14.75
N LYS A 289 -24.09 -2.71 -15.28
CA LYS A 289 -25.18 -2.65 -16.26
C LYS A 289 -26.20 -3.75 -15.96
N SER A 290 -27.39 -3.35 -15.50
CA SER A 290 -28.55 -4.23 -15.40
C SER A 290 -29.82 -3.45 -15.75
N PRO A 291 -30.90 -4.11 -16.15
CA PRO A 291 -32.16 -3.42 -16.51
C PRO A 291 -32.74 -2.55 -15.40
N GLU A 292 -32.53 -2.96 -14.15
CA GLU A 292 -33.02 -2.29 -12.94
C GLU A 292 -32.20 -1.06 -12.56
N LEU A 293 -30.97 -0.93 -13.07
CA LEU A 293 -29.99 0.06 -12.62
C LEU A 293 -30.15 1.36 -13.42
N LYS A 294 -30.77 2.35 -12.79
CA LYS A 294 -30.93 3.69 -13.36
C LYS A 294 -29.99 4.67 -12.66
N TYR A 295 -29.06 5.23 -13.41
CA TYR A 295 -28.12 6.24 -12.93
C TYR A 295 -28.70 7.64 -13.08
N ARG A 296 -28.92 8.32 -11.96
CA ARG A 296 -29.29 9.73 -11.91
C ARG A 296 -28.17 10.54 -11.27
N SER A 297 -28.25 11.84 -11.39
CA SER A 297 -27.40 12.76 -10.64
C SER A 297 -28.31 13.63 -9.77
N ASN A 298 -27.93 13.80 -8.50
CA ASN A 298 -28.63 14.74 -7.63
C ASN A 298 -28.31 16.20 -8.00
N ASN A 299 -28.90 17.14 -7.30
CA ASN A 299 -28.69 18.58 -7.51
C ASN A 299 -27.23 19.05 -7.25
N GLN A 300 -26.41 18.22 -6.64
CA GLN A 300 -24.97 18.45 -6.40
C GLN A 300 -24.06 17.75 -7.41
N GLY A 301 -24.63 17.13 -8.46
CA GLY A 301 -23.88 16.42 -9.51
C GLY A 301 -23.31 15.07 -9.10
N LEU A 302 -23.70 14.55 -7.92
CA LEU A 302 -23.28 13.24 -7.41
C LEU A 302 -24.25 12.13 -7.86
N LEU A 303 -23.83 10.87 -7.70
CA LEU A 303 -24.65 9.71 -8.04
C LEU A 303 -25.84 9.60 -7.07
N GLU A 304 -27.04 9.53 -7.64
CA GLU A 304 -28.27 9.22 -6.93
C GLU A 304 -28.82 7.88 -7.43
N LEU A 305 -29.06 6.98 -6.50
CA LEU A 305 -29.68 5.69 -6.72
C LEU A 305 -31.01 5.62 -5.98
N ASP A 306 -31.95 4.89 -6.54
CA ASP A 306 -33.22 4.56 -5.87
C ASP A 306 -32.97 3.91 -4.50
N LYS A 307 -33.81 4.22 -3.49
CA LYS A 307 -33.61 3.76 -2.12
C LYS A 307 -33.65 2.24 -1.98
N ASP A 308 -34.52 1.56 -2.72
CA ASP A 308 -34.62 0.10 -2.67
C ASP A 308 -33.41 -0.54 -3.35
N PHE A 309 -32.94 0.10 -4.42
CA PHE A 309 -31.69 -0.34 -5.05
C PHE A 309 -30.47 -0.15 -4.16
N GLN A 310 -30.42 0.97 -3.38
CA GLN A 310 -29.38 1.16 -2.36
C GLN A 310 -29.45 0.06 -1.29
N ARG A 311 -30.65 -0.32 -0.81
CA ARG A 311 -30.82 -1.42 0.16
C ARG A 311 -30.29 -2.73 -0.40
N LYS A 312 -30.62 -3.08 -1.63
CA LYS A 312 -30.12 -4.30 -2.30
C LYS A 312 -28.59 -4.31 -2.40
N LEU A 313 -27.96 -3.17 -2.74
CA LEU A 313 -26.51 -3.05 -2.78
C LEU A 313 -25.88 -3.24 -1.40
N ILE A 314 -26.44 -2.62 -0.36
CA ILE A 314 -25.97 -2.74 1.02
C ILE A 314 -26.18 -4.17 1.52
N HIS A 315 -27.33 -4.78 1.22
CA HIS A 315 -27.63 -6.19 1.50
C HIS A 315 -26.57 -7.11 0.91
N GLY A 316 -26.28 -6.94 -0.38
CA GLY A 316 -25.25 -7.72 -1.07
C GLY A 316 -23.84 -7.52 -0.48
N TYR A 317 -23.54 -6.33 0.00
CA TYR A 317 -22.27 -6.05 0.68
C TYR A 317 -22.14 -6.82 1.99
N TYR A 318 -23.17 -6.79 2.85
CA TYR A 318 -23.21 -7.55 4.10
C TYR A 318 -23.21 -9.07 3.86
N ALA A 319 -24.01 -9.56 2.91
CA ALA A 319 -24.02 -10.97 2.51
C ALA A 319 -22.63 -11.45 2.03
N ALA A 320 -21.97 -10.65 1.19
CA ALA A 320 -20.61 -10.92 0.73
C ALA A 320 -19.58 -10.88 1.87
N THR A 321 -19.76 -10.00 2.85
CA THR A 321 -18.90 -9.91 4.04
C THR A 321 -19.05 -11.17 4.90
N SER A 322 -20.29 -11.63 5.18
CA SER A 322 -20.53 -12.87 5.93
C SER A 322 -20.05 -14.11 5.18
N TYR A 323 -20.17 -14.11 3.85
CA TYR A 323 -19.60 -15.16 3.02
C TYR A 323 -18.08 -15.27 3.20
N ILE A 324 -17.36 -14.15 3.17
CA ILE A 324 -15.90 -14.13 3.37
C ILE A 324 -15.54 -14.51 4.81
N ASP A 325 -16.28 -14.03 5.79
CA ASP A 325 -16.09 -14.44 7.18
C ASP A 325 -16.11 -15.98 7.32
N ALA A 326 -17.08 -16.63 6.69
CA ALA A 326 -17.16 -18.10 6.70
C ALA A 326 -15.97 -18.76 5.99
N GLN A 327 -15.49 -18.21 4.86
CA GLN A 327 -14.33 -18.76 4.16
C GLN A 327 -13.04 -18.60 4.99
N ILE A 328 -12.84 -17.45 5.65
CA ILE A 328 -11.76 -17.22 6.61
C ILE A 328 -11.84 -18.23 7.75
N GLY A 329 -13.04 -18.46 8.28
CA GLY A 329 -13.30 -19.44 9.33
C GLY A 329 -12.82 -20.85 8.97
N LYS A 330 -13.09 -21.32 7.74
CA LYS A 330 -12.64 -22.62 7.23
C LYS A 330 -11.11 -22.74 7.22
N VAL A 331 -10.41 -21.70 6.72
CA VAL A 331 -8.94 -21.70 6.67
C VAL A 331 -8.33 -21.70 8.07
N VAL A 332 -8.87 -20.89 8.99
CA VAL A 332 -8.40 -20.83 10.38
C VAL A 332 -8.72 -22.11 11.13
N ALA A 333 -9.88 -22.75 10.88
CA ALA A 333 -10.24 -24.04 11.46
C ALA A 333 -9.22 -25.13 11.04
N LYS A 334 -8.83 -25.17 9.77
CA LYS A 334 -7.79 -26.10 9.29
C LYS A 334 -6.44 -25.84 9.93
N LEU A 335 -6.05 -24.57 10.10
CA LEU A 335 -4.82 -24.20 10.81
C LEU A 335 -4.82 -24.74 12.25
N LYS A 336 -5.96 -24.65 12.95
CA LYS A 336 -6.16 -25.18 14.31
C LYS A 336 -6.15 -26.70 14.33
N GLU A 337 -6.87 -27.37 13.42
CA GLU A 337 -6.91 -28.83 13.27
C GLU A 337 -5.49 -29.42 13.12
N LYS A 338 -4.63 -28.72 12.40
CA LYS A 338 -3.21 -29.11 12.23
C LYS A 338 -2.33 -28.74 13.42
N GLY A 339 -2.87 -28.09 14.47
CA GLY A 339 -2.10 -27.60 15.62
C GLY A 339 -1.10 -26.49 15.31
N LEU A 340 -1.23 -25.88 14.12
CA LEU A 340 -0.30 -24.84 13.64
C LEU A 340 -0.61 -23.46 14.23
N ASP A 341 -1.83 -23.24 14.70
CA ASP A 341 -2.29 -21.97 15.30
C ASP A 341 -1.45 -21.55 16.52
N LYS A 342 -0.91 -22.51 17.27
CA LYS A 342 -0.08 -22.28 18.47
C LYS A 342 1.24 -21.54 18.16
N ASN A 343 1.70 -21.56 16.89
CA ASN A 343 2.90 -20.85 16.46
C ASN A 343 2.66 -20.07 15.14
N THR A 344 1.43 -19.61 14.89
CA THR A 344 1.09 -18.83 13.69
C THR A 344 0.52 -17.47 14.06
N ILE A 345 1.15 -16.42 13.56
CA ILE A 345 0.60 -15.06 13.58
C ILE A 345 -0.43 -14.97 12.46
N ILE A 346 -1.64 -14.50 12.79
CA ILE A 346 -2.69 -14.26 11.79
C ILE A 346 -2.84 -12.75 11.63
N VAL A 347 -2.72 -12.26 10.39
CA VAL A 347 -2.98 -10.89 10.01
C VAL A 347 -4.17 -10.87 9.08
N LEU A 348 -5.24 -10.19 9.48
CA LEU A 348 -6.43 -9.95 8.65
C LEU A 348 -6.54 -8.46 8.37
N TRP A 349 -6.65 -8.11 7.09
CA TRP A 349 -6.73 -6.71 6.66
C TRP A 349 -7.59 -6.54 5.41
N GLY A 350 -8.33 -5.42 5.36
CA GLY A 350 -8.96 -4.93 4.14
C GLY A 350 -8.02 -4.00 3.41
N ASP A 351 -8.04 -3.95 2.07
CA ASP A 351 -7.10 -3.11 1.35
C ASP A 351 -7.45 -1.62 1.37
N HIS A 352 -8.71 -1.27 1.57
CA HIS A 352 -9.23 0.08 1.87
C HIS A 352 -10.68 -0.01 2.35
N GLY A 353 -11.24 1.12 2.77
CA GLY A 353 -12.64 1.24 3.11
C GLY A 353 -13.55 1.33 1.88
N TRP A 354 -14.85 1.65 2.09
CA TRP A 354 -15.86 1.63 1.05
C TRP A 354 -17.04 2.56 1.39
N HIS A 355 -17.49 3.35 0.42
CA HIS A 355 -18.73 4.12 0.53
C HIS A 355 -19.94 3.26 0.14
N LEU A 356 -20.99 3.30 0.94
CA LEU A 356 -22.29 2.66 0.70
C LEU A 356 -23.42 3.70 0.65
N GLY A 357 -23.20 4.79 -0.09
CA GLY A 357 -24.14 5.92 -0.18
C GLY A 357 -23.75 7.13 0.67
N ASP A 358 -22.79 6.99 1.56
CA ASP A 358 -22.27 8.09 2.36
C ASP A 358 -21.81 9.23 1.45
N HIS A 359 -22.22 10.47 1.70
CA HIS A 359 -21.95 11.64 0.86
C HIS A 359 -22.44 11.51 -0.60
N SER A 360 -23.45 10.68 -0.88
CA SER A 360 -23.83 10.26 -2.25
C SER A 360 -22.67 9.62 -3.03
N LEU A 361 -21.68 9.06 -2.35
CA LEU A 361 -20.57 8.34 -2.93
C LEU A 361 -20.79 6.83 -2.83
N TRP A 362 -20.35 6.12 -3.85
CA TRP A 362 -20.29 4.67 -3.91
C TRP A 362 -18.89 4.26 -4.31
N ASN A 363 -18.41 3.14 -3.77
CA ASN A 363 -17.05 2.64 -3.94
C ASN A 363 -16.04 3.27 -2.94
N LYS A 364 -14.82 3.53 -3.40
CA LYS A 364 -13.69 4.10 -2.67
C LYS A 364 -13.33 5.46 -3.28
N HIS A 365 -12.10 5.69 -3.59
CA HIS A 365 -11.62 6.83 -4.40
C HIS A 365 -11.76 8.20 -3.74
N SER A 366 -11.63 8.30 -2.43
CA SER A 366 -11.68 9.58 -1.70
C SER A 366 -10.73 9.57 -0.50
N ASN A 367 -10.57 10.72 0.14
CA ASN A 367 -9.86 10.86 1.42
C ASN A 367 -10.81 10.85 2.63
N PHE A 368 -12.10 10.64 2.44
CA PHE A 368 -13.08 10.52 3.53
C PHE A 368 -12.85 9.25 4.35
N GLU A 369 -13.31 9.28 5.61
CA GLU A 369 -13.18 8.17 6.58
C GLU A 369 -13.67 6.85 6.00
N GLN A 370 -14.82 6.85 5.31
CA GLN A 370 -15.43 5.64 4.75
C GLN A 370 -14.53 4.92 3.74
N ALA A 371 -13.68 5.66 3.02
CA ALA A 371 -12.76 5.09 2.04
C ALA A 371 -11.36 4.81 2.62
N THR A 372 -10.89 5.63 3.57
CA THR A 372 -9.52 5.52 4.09
C THR A 372 -9.39 4.63 5.31
N ARG A 373 -10.43 4.52 6.15
CA ARG A 373 -10.44 3.63 7.31
C ARG A 373 -10.69 2.19 6.86
N SER A 374 -9.78 1.30 7.23
CA SER A 374 -9.84 -0.10 6.82
C SER A 374 -9.50 -1.04 7.97
N PRO A 375 -10.14 -2.23 8.05
CA PRO A 375 -9.92 -3.14 9.16
C PRO A 375 -8.50 -3.69 9.17
N LEU A 376 -7.98 -3.82 10.38
CA LEU A 376 -6.74 -4.52 10.69
C LEU A 376 -6.91 -5.29 12.01
N VAL A 377 -6.75 -6.60 11.96
CA VAL A 377 -6.72 -7.48 13.12
C VAL A 377 -5.45 -8.32 13.09
N ILE A 378 -4.70 -8.32 14.18
CA ILE A 378 -3.47 -9.12 14.31
C ILE A 378 -3.61 -10.04 15.52
N TYR A 379 -3.62 -11.34 15.28
CA TYR A 379 -3.52 -12.37 16.31
C TYR A 379 -2.06 -12.80 16.46
N ASN A 380 -1.56 -12.72 17.69
CA ASN A 380 -0.24 -13.23 18.06
C ASN A 380 -0.40 -14.36 19.06
N PRO A 381 -0.01 -15.61 18.76
CA PRO A 381 -0.20 -16.75 19.66
C PRO A 381 0.57 -16.62 20.99
N ARG A 382 1.51 -15.70 21.07
CA ARG A 382 2.29 -15.41 22.28
C ARG A 382 1.64 -14.37 23.20
N VAL A 383 0.54 -13.75 22.73
CA VAL A 383 -0.22 -12.75 23.49
C VAL A 383 -1.59 -13.36 23.80
N HIS A 384 -1.85 -13.65 25.06
CA HIS A 384 -3.06 -14.41 25.48
C HIS A 384 -4.28 -13.53 25.73
N LYS A 385 -4.25 -12.26 25.34
CA LYS A 385 -5.35 -11.30 25.53
C LYS A 385 -5.51 -10.42 24.32
N GLY A 386 -6.74 -10.26 23.86
CA GLY A 386 -7.08 -9.32 22.80
C GLY A 386 -7.12 -7.87 23.29
N PHE A 387 -6.73 -6.94 22.42
CA PHE A 387 -6.75 -5.50 22.69
C PHE A 387 -7.51 -4.75 21.60
N LYS A 388 -8.05 -3.59 21.94
CA LYS A 388 -8.59 -2.61 20.99
C LYS A 388 -7.72 -1.37 21.02
N VAL A 389 -7.18 -0.98 19.86
CA VAL A 389 -6.29 0.15 19.67
C VAL A 389 -7.03 1.23 18.89
N ASP A 390 -7.23 2.39 19.49
CA ASP A 390 -7.96 3.52 18.90
C ASP A 390 -7.05 4.67 18.43
N THR A 391 -5.74 4.54 18.65
CA THR A 391 -4.75 5.46 18.11
C THR A 391 -4.56 5.25 16.61
N PRO A 392 -4.25 6.30 15.83
CA PRO A 392 -4.03 6.17 14.40
C PRO A 392 -2.91 5.20 14.06
N THR A 393 -3.17 4.28 13.15
CA THR A 393 -2.20 3.35 12.57
C THR A 393 -2.33 3.34 11.04
N GLU A 394 -1.34 2.79 10.37
CA GLU A 394 -1.26 2.77 8.91
C GLU A 394 -0.82 1.41 8.41
N PHE A 395 -1.21 1.05 7.20
CA PHE A 395 -0.78 -0.24 6.65
C PHE A 395 0.73 -0.34 6.37
N VAL A 396 1.43 0.76 6.16
CA VAL A 396 2.90 0.74 6.09
C VAL A 396 3.57 0.28 7.39
N ASP A 397 2.83 0.28 8.51
CA ASP A 397 3.29 -0.21 9.81
C ASP A 397 3.37 -1.74 9.88
N LEU A 398 2.71 -2.46 8.96
CA LEU A 398 2.69 -3.93 8.97
C LEU A 398 4.08 -4.53 8.71
N PHE A 399 4.86 -3.98 7.79
CA PHE A 399 6.18 -4.53 7.50
C PHE A 399 7.10 -4.54 8.74
N PRO A 400 7.37 -3.39 9.40
CA PRO A 400 8.20 -3.39 10.61
C PRO A 400 7.57 -4.19 11.76
N THR A 401 6.24 -4.24 11.85
CA THR A 401 5.54 -5.04 12.87
C THR A 401 5.81 -6.53 12.70
N LEU A 402 5.61 -7.06 11.50
CA LEU A 402 5.78 -8.48 11.24
C LEU A 402 7.23 -8.94 11.38
N THR A 403 8.19 -8.12 10.99
CA THR A 403 9.62 -8.45 11.17
C THR A 403 10.00 -8.54 12.65
N VAL A 404 9.52 -7.59 13.48
CA VAL A 404 9.73 -7.63 14.93
C VAL A 404 9.08 -8.86 15.56
N MET A 405 7.81 -9.15 15.22
CA MET A 405 7.09 -10.32 15.75
C MET A 405 7.74 -11.65 15.32
N ALA A 406 8.34 -11.69 14.13
CA ALA A 406 9.02 -12.86 13.60
C ALA A 406 10.46 -13.03 14.10
N GLY A 407 11.01 -12.04 14.81
CA GLY A 407 12.40 -12.04 15.28
C GLY A 407 13.41 -11.99 14.13
N ILE A 408 13.08 -11.31 13.03
CA ILE A 408 13.98 -11.09 11.89
C ILE A 408 14.33 -9.61 11.75
N ASN A 409 15.45 -9.31 11.12
CA ASN A 409 15.91 -7.93 10.98
C ASN A 409 14.90 -7.09 10.20
N THR A 410 14.52 -5.94 10.75
CA THR A 410 13.65 -4.98 10.07
C THR A 410 14.46 -4.21 9.01
N PRO A 411 13.99 -4.15 7.76
CA PRO A 411 14.67 -3.36 6.72
C PRO A 411 14.76 -1.88 7.13
N LYS A 412 15.90 -1.27 6.81
CA LYS A 412 16.09 0.17 7.02
C LYS A 412 15.22 0.98 6.05
N ASN A 413 14.84 2.19 6.45
CA ASN A 413 14.11 3.16 5.63
C ASN A 413 12.67 2.72 5.25
N LEU A 414 11.97 1.95 6.07
CA LEU A 414 10.51 1.79 5.96
C LEU A 414 9.83 3.10 6.38
N ASP A 415 8.62 3.35 5.83
CA ASP A 415 7.85 4.56 6.15
C ASP A 415 6.91 4.34 7.35
N GLY A 416 6.74 3.09 7.77
CA GLY A 416 5.94 2.67 8.91
C GLY A 416 6.76 2.49 10.19
N VAL A 417 6.04 2.33 11.29
CA VAL A 417 6.59 2.01 12.62
C VAL A 417 6.00 0.69 13.13
N SER A 418 6.73 -0.03 13.97
CA SER A 418 6.23 -1.28 14.54
C SER A 418 5.08 -1.04 15.51
N LEU A 419 4.01 -1.83 15.37
CA LEU A 419 2.83 -1.86 16.26
C LEU A 419 2.98 -2.89 17.39
N ASN A 420 4.18 -3.45 17.60
CA ASN A 420 4.39 -4.54 18.54
C ASN A 420 4.04 -4.15 19.99
N ASN A 421 4.31 -2.90 20.38
CA ASN A 421 3.95 -2.40 21.70
C ASN A 421 2.42 -2.45 21.94
N GLN A 422 1.64 -1.99 20.96
CA GLN A 422 0.17 -2.01 21.04
C GLN A 422 -0.37 -3.45 21.04
N ILE A 423 0.27 -4.35 20.27
CA ILE A 423 -0.10 -5.77 20.24
C ILE A 423 0.16 -6.43 21.61
N ASN A 424 1.19 -6.01 22.32
CA ASN A 424 1.51 -6.45 23.68
C ASN A 424 0.69 -5.72 24.76
N GLY A 425 -0.22 -4.81 24.39
CA GLY A 425 -1.08 -4.09 25.30
C GLY A 425 -0.46 -2.83 25.93
N GLU A 426 0.68 -2.38 25.42
CA GLU A 426 1.30 -1.12 25.86
C GLU A 426 0.53 0.08 25.29
N LYS A 427 0.33 1.11 26.11
CA LYS A 427 -0.39 2.33 25.72
C LYS A 427 0.46 3.32 24.91
N ASN A 428 1.78 3.12 24.89
CA ASN A 428 2.69 4.02 24.19
C ASN A 428 2.54 3.86 22.66
N THR A 429 2.27 4.97 21.99
CA THR A 429 2.27 5.04 20.53
C THR A 429 3.30 6.07 20.07
N SER A 430 4.10 5.71 19.10
CA SER A 430 5.03 6.64 18.43
C SER A 430 4.38 7.46 17.34
N LYS A 431 3.11 7.16 17.00
CA LYS A 431 2.39 7.76 15.89
C LYS A 431 1.17 8.54 16.38
N LEU A 432 1.12 9.83 16.03
CA LEU A 432 0.03 10.73 16.39
C LEU A 432 -1.02 10.88 15.29
N PHE A 433 -0.67 10.53 14.06
CA PHE A 433 -1.55 10.65 12.89
C PHE A 433 -1.22 9.59 11.83
N ALA A 434 -2.22 9.27 11.02
CA ALA A 434 -2.09 8.48 9.80
C ALA A 434 -2.18 9.42 8.58
N VAL A 435 -1.49 9.06 7.49
CA VAL A 435 -1.52 9.83 6.24
C VAL A 435 -2.09 9.00 5.12
N SER A 436 -3.18 9.50 4.54
CA SER A 436 -3.77 8.99 3.30
C SER A 436 -3.60 10.02 2.18
N GLN A 437 -3.59 9.59 0.93
CA GLN A 437 -3.55 10.50 -0.21
C GLN A 437 -4.49 10.04 -1.31
N TYR A 438 -5.00 10.96 -2.12
CA TYR A 438 -5.78 10.61 -3.31
C TYR A 438 -5.59 11.65 -4.44
N PRO A 439 -5.27 11.21 -5.68
CA PRO A 439 -5.10 12.11 -6.82
C PRO A 439 -6.44 12.54 -7.43
N ARG A 440 -6.50 13.79 -7.91
CA ARG A 440 -7.59 14.34 -8.72
C ARG A 440 -7.00 15.15 -9.89
N GLY A 441 -6.88 14.52 -11.04
CA GLY A 441 -6.19 15.14 -12.16
C GLY A 441 -4.75 15.52 -11.80
N PRO A 442 -4.35 16.81 -11.96
CA PRO A 442 -2.99 17.26 -11.62
C PRO A 442 -2.78 17.54 -10.12
N LYS A 443 -3.79 17.32 -9.27
CA LYS A 443 -3.76 17.65 -7.84
C LYS A 443 -3.71 16.39 -7.00
N MET A 444 -3.06 16.49 -5.84
CA MET A 444 -3.02 15.43 -4.83
C MET A 444 -3.62 15.95 -3.52
N GLY A 445 -4.59 15.24 -2.98
CA GLY A 445 -5.10 15.48 -1.62
C GLY A 445 -4.33 14.63 -0.63
N TYR A 446 -3.71 15.24 0.36
CA TYR A 446 -3.08 14.56 1.50
C TYR A 446 -3.95 14.77 2.74
N SER A 447 -4.34 13.66 3.37
CA SER A 447 -5.21 13.63 4.53
C SER A 447 -4.44 13.18 5.77
N PHE A 448 -4.43 14.00 6.80
CA PHE A 448 -3.79 13.75 8.09
C PHE A 448 -4.88 13.41 9.10
N ARG A 449 -4.94 12.15 9.55
CA ARG A 449 -5.96 11.63 10.47
C ARG A 449 -5.36 11.38 11.85
N THR A 450 -5.72 12.22 12.82
CA THR A 450 -5.43 12.01 14.25
C THR A 450 -6.57 11.23 14.92
N LYS A 451 -6.53 11.00 16.23
CA LYS A 451 -7.66 10.37 16.94
C LYS A 451 -8.94 11.17 16.83
N GLN A 452 -8.87 12.50 16.80
CA GLN A 452 -10.05 13.39 16.81
C GLN A 452 -10.31 14.06 15.48
N TYR A 453 -9.28 14.43 14.73
CA TYR A 453 -9.42 15.28 13.56
C TYR A 453 -8.96 14.59 12.28
N ARG A 454 -9.56 15.00 11.17
CA ARG A 454 -9.02 14.81 9.83
C ARG A 454 -8.78 16.18 9.19
N TYR A 455 -7.57 16.41 8.74
CA TYR A 455 -7.22 17.56 7.92
C TYR A 455 -6.78 17.06 6.55
N THR A 456 -7.38 17.59 5.49
CA THR A 456 -7.00 17.28 4.11
C THR A 456 -6.58 18.55 3.40
N VAL A 457 -5.39 18.53 2.78
CA VAL A 457 -4.89 19.62 1.95
C VAL A 457 -4.72 19.13 0.51
N TRP A 458 -5.27 19.87 -0.43
CA TRP A 458 -5.18 19.60 -1.87
C TRP A 458 -4.11 20.48 -2.49
N ILE A 459 -3.07 19.85 -3.06
CA ILE A 459 -1.92 20.53 -3.66
C ILE A 459 -1.63 20.00 -5.07
N ASN A 460 -0.80 20.67 -5.82
CA ASN A 460 -0.29 20.17 -7.09
C ASN A 460 0.65 18.97 -6.82
N ASN A 461 0.32 17.79 -7.35
CA ASN A 461 1.09 16.57 -7.13
C ASN A 461 2.54 16.63 -7.66
N LYS A 462 2.83 17.47 -8.67
CA LYS A 462 4.19 17.71 -9.17
C LYS A 462 5.08 18.40 -8.13
N LYS A 463 4.47 19.07 -7.14
CA LYS A 463 5.14 19.80 -6.08
C LYS A 463 5.16 19.07 -4.75
N SER A 464 4.66 17.83 -4.67
CA SER A 464 4.64 17.04 -3.42
C SER A 464 6.03 16.81 -2.80
N THR A 465 7.09 17.10 -3.54
CA THR A 465 8.50 16.98 -3.10
C THR A 465 9.17 18.32 -2.81
N GLU A 466 8.44 19.41 -2.92
CA GLU A 466 8.91 20.77 -2.66
C GLU A 466 8.20 21.33 -1.41
N PRO A 467 8.76 22.36 -0.74
CA PRO A 467 8.04 23.08 0.31
C PRO A 467 6.68 23.55 -0.21
N ILE A 468 5.62 23.37 0.58
CA ILE A 468 4.29 23.86 0.24
C ILE A 468 4.21 25.34 0.55
N TYR A 469 3.88 26.12 -0.46
CA TYR A 469 3.55 27.54 -0.33
C TYR A 469 2.03 27.71 -0.33
N LYS A 470 1.55 28.83 0.20
CA LYS A 470 0.12 29.14 0.26
C LYS A 470 -0.54 29.08 -1.13
N GLU A 471 0.18 29.50 -2.16
CA GLU A 471 -0.22 29.51 -3.57
C GLU A 471 -0.41 28.09 -4.16
N ASP A 472 0.21 27.09 -3.57
CA ASP A 472 0.10 25.69 -4.01
C ASP A 472 -1.15 25.00 -3.45
N ILE A 473 -1.81 25.59 -2.46
CA ILE A 473 -3.00 25.03 -1.82
C ILE A 473 -4.24 25.36 -2.67
N HIS A 474 -4.89 24.33 -3.18
CA HIS A 474 -6.10 24.44 -3.98
C HIS A 474 -7.39 24.29 -3.15
N GLY A 475 -7.26 23.76 -1.93
CA GLY A 475 -8.39 23.59 -1.02
C GLY A 475 -7.94 22.85 0.24
N GLU A 476 -8.69 23.08 1.30
CA GLU A 476 -8.43 22.48 2.60
C GLU A 476 -9.75 21.99 3.22
N GLU A 477 -9.69 20.93 4.00
CA GLU A 477 -10.83 20.39 4.74
C GLU A 477 -10.39 20.05 6.17
N LEU A 478 -11.25 20.33 7.13
CA LEU A 478 -11.06 19.96 8.53
C LEU A 478 -12.35 19.39 9.11
N TYR A 479 -12.30 18.17 9.61
CA TYR A 479 -13.41 17.49 10.26
C TYR A 479 -13.05 17.13 11.70
N ASP A 480 -14.01 17.24 12.62
CA ASP A 480 -13.86 16.93 14.04
C ASP A 480 -14.79 15.76 14.42
N TYR A 481 -14.23 14.55 14.55
CA TYR A 481 -14.97 13.32 14.86
C TYR A 481 -15.55 13.25 16.28
N LYS A 482 -15.20 14.19 17.15
CA LYS A 482 -15.84 14.29 18.46
C LYS A 482 -17.29 14.80 18.35
N VAL A 483 -17.58 15.61 17.34
CA VAL A 483 -18.89 16.24 17.14
C VAL A 483 -19.57 15.83 15.83
N ASP A 484 -18.81 15.40 14.83
CA ASP A 484 -19.30 15.05 13.49
C ASP A 484 -18.55 13.83 12.92
N PHE A 485 -18.99 12.63 13.30
CA PHE A 485 -18.40 11.39 12.82
C PHE A 485 -18.60 11.16 11.31
N ASN A 486 -19.65 11.75 10.74
CA ASN A 486 -20.03 11.57 9.33
C ASN A 486 -19.43 12.61 8.39
N GLU A 487 -18.52 13.47 8.87
CA GLU A 487 -17.84 14.48 8.04
C GLU A 487 -18.83 15.39 7.28
N THR A 488 -19.95 15.79 7.94
CA THR A 488 -21.06 16.51 7.29
C THR A 488 -20.79 17.99 7.09
N GLU A 489 -19.80 18.55 7.81
CA GLU A 489 -19.44 19.96 7.72
C GLU A 489 -17.92 20.17 7.78
N ASN A 490 -17.36 20.80 6.76
CA ASN A 490 -15.97 21.24 6.72
C ASN A 490 -15.77 22.46 7.64
N LYS A 491 -14.98 22.32 8.69
CA LYS A 491 -14.70 23.34 9.72
C LYS A 491 -13.48 24.21 9.42
N ILE A 492 -12.91 24.13 8.23
CA ILE A 492 -11.65 24.81 7.90
C ILE A 492 -11.73 26.34 8.06
N GLU A 493 -12.86 26.95 7.80
CA GLU A 493 -13.08 28.39 7.93
C GLU A 493 -13.82 28.80 9.23
N ASP A 494 -14.18 27.83 10.09
CA ASP A 494 -14.80 28.09 11.38
C ASP A 494 -13.79 28.75 12.34
N LYS A 495 -14.14 29.92 12.88
CA LYS A 495 -13.28 30.71 13.79
C LYS A 495 -12.82 29.92 15.02
N ASN A 496 -13.63 28.99 15.50
CA ASN A 496 -13.32 28.17 16.68
C ASN A 496 -12.20 27.14 16.39
N TYR A 497 -11.94 26.86 15.12
CA TYR A 497 -10.95 25.86 14.68
C TYR A 497 -9.65 26.47 14.12
N GLN A 498 -9.44 27.79 14.18
CA GLN A 498 -8.26 28.43 13.58
C GLN A 498 -6.93 27.95 14.18
N LYS A 499 -6.87 27.72 15.50
CA LYS A 499 -5.69 27.13 16.15
C LYS A 499 -5.41 25.72 15.65
N THR A 500 -6.46 24.91 15.49
CA THR A 500 -6.39 23.54 14.97
C THR A 500 -5.93 23.54 13.51
N LYS A 501 -6.50 24.41 12.67
CA LYS A 501 -6.08 24.63 11.27
C LYS A 501 -4.58 24.93 11.18
N THR A 502 -4.10 25.93 11.93
CA THR A 502 -2.68 26.31 11.95
C THR A 502 -1.77 25.16 12.39
N THR A 503 -2.21 24.38 13.39
CA THR A 503 -1.46 23.19 13.85
C THR A 503 -1.32 22.16 12.72
N PHE A 504 -2.40 21.86 11.99
CA PHE A 504 -2.36 20.91 10.89
C PHE A 504 -1.59 21.43 9.66
N GLN A 505 -1.69 22.70 9.36
CA GLN A 505 -0.88 23.32 8.29
C GLN A 505 0.63 23.19 8.60
N THR A 506 1.01 23.43 9.86
CA THR A 506 2.40 23.23 10.32
C THR A 506 2.83 21.76 10.24
N LEU A 507 1.96 20.84 10.64
CA LEU A 507 2.20 19.40 10.56
C LEU A 507 2.38 18.95 9.10
N ALA A 508 1.51 19.38 8.20
CA ALA A 508 1.61 19.09 6.77
C ALA A 508 2.92 19.63 6.18
N ALA A 509 3.26 20.87 6.47
CA ALA A 509 4.52 21.47 6.00
C ALA A 509 5.74 20.65 6.46
N ARG A 510 5.78 20.21 7.73
CA ARG A 510 6.84 19.35 8.25
C ARG A 510 6.87 17.98 7.57
N TYR A 511 5.70 17.38 7.32
CA TYR A 511 5.60 16.10 6.63
C TYR A 511 6.20 16.17 5.22
N PHE A 512 5.87 17.18 4.45
CA PHE A 512 6.40 17.36 3.11
C PHE A 512 7.92 17.61 3.11
N ASN A 513 8.42 18.43 4.03
CA ASN A 513 9.86 18.66 4.18
C ASN A 513 10.61 17.37 4.61
N SER A 514 10.04 16.54 5.47
CA SER A 514 10.62 15.25 5.83
C SER A 514 10.66 14.28 4.65
N GLN A 515 9.64 14.27 3.80
CA GLN A 515 9.61 13.47 2.56
C GLN A 515 10.71 13.93 1.58
N ILE A 516 10.94 15.24 1.43
CA ILE A 516 12.02 15.77 0.61
C ILE A 516 13.38 15.30 1.12
N THR A 517 13.62 15.36 2.42
CA THR A 517 14.87 14.92 3.05
C THR A 517 15.10 13.42 2.81
N THR A 518 14.07 12.62 2.97
CA THR A 518 14.14 11.17 2.71
C THR A 518 14.42 10.88 1.23
N LYS A 519 13.80 11.60 0.30
CA LYS A 519 14.07 11.47 -1.14
C LYS A 519 15.49 11.86 -1.51
N LYS A 520 16.03 12.97 -0.94
CA LYS A 520 17.43 13.35 -1.17
C LYS A 520 18.41 12.28 -0.70
N VAL A 521 18.13 11.64 0.43
CA VAL A 521 18.94 10.50 0.93
C VAL A 521 18.82 9.28 0.00
N VAL A 522 17.64 9.03 -0.58
CA VAL A 522 17.43 7.94 -1.55
C VAL A 522 18.00 8.30 -2.93
N GLU A 523 17.91 9.54 -3.36
CA GLU A 523 18.54 9.99 -4.62
C GLU A 523 20.06 10.03 -4.54
N THR A 524 20.65 10.29 -3.37
CA THR A 524 22.09 10.12 -3.14
C THR A 524 22.50 8.65 -3.01
N LYS A 525 21.54 7.72 -2.79
CA LYS A 525 21.73 6.26 -2.82
C LYS A 525 21.17 5.58 -4.09
N LYS A 526 20.64 6.35 -5.07
CA LYS A 526 20.43 5.78 -6.40
C LYS A 526 21.77 5.27 -6.89
N ASP A 527 21.80 3.96 -6.98
CA ASP A 527 22.76 3.15 -7.68
C ASP A 527 24.02 3.92 -8.06
N ILE A 528 25.07 3.72 -7.29
CA ILE A 528 26.39 3.88 -7.85
C ILE A 528 26.41 2.85 -9.00
N PRO A 529 26.21 3.26 -10.28
CA PRO A 529 26.52 2.40 -11.41
C PRO A 529 27.95 1.95 -11.12
N ARG A 530 28.32 0.70 -11.37
CA ARG A 530 29.71 0.23 -11.20
C ARG A 530 30.64 1.40 -11.46
N LYS A 531 31.25 1.94 -10.37
CA LYS A 531 31.93 3.25 -10.37
C LYS A 531 32.70 3.35 -11.65
N ASN A 532 32.40 4.32 -12.50
CA ASN A 532 33.17 4.51 -13.73
C ASN A 532 34.60 4.83 -13.26
N LYS A 533 35.43 3.79 -13.21
CA LYS A 533 36.78 3.82 -12.63
C LYS A 533 37.61 4.94 -13.25
N TYR A 534 37.38 5.22 -14.53
CA TYR A 534 38.02 6.34 -15.24
C TYR A 534 37.53 7.71 -14.71
N ALA A 535 36.21 7.89 -14.57
CA ALA A 535 35.66 9.14 -14.06
C ALA A 535 36.07 9.39 -12.60
N GLN A 536 36.14 8.33 -11.78
CA GLN A 536 36.59 8.41 -10.39
C GLN A 536 38.05 8.80 -10.27
N ASN A 537 38.93 8.13 -11.00
CA ASN A 537 40.37 8.47 -10.99
C ASN A 537 40.59 9.90 -11.46
N ARG A 538 39.91 10.31 -12.52
CA ARG A 538 40.04 11.67 -13.07
C ARG A 538 39.52 12.74 -12.10
N ALA A 539 38.39 12.49 -11.43
CA ALA A 539 37.85 13.39 -10.40
C ALA A 539 38.81 13.52 -9.21
N ASN A 540 39.37 12.43 -8.72
CA ASN A 540 40.33 12.45 -7.62
C ASN A 540 41.56 13.32 -7.96
N VAL A 541 42.22 13.04 -9.08
CA VAL A 541 43.43 13.77 -9.48
C VAL A 541 43.15 15.25 -9.69
N VAL A 542 42.02 15.63 -10.28
CA VAL A 542 41.67 17.02 -10.56
C VAL A 542 41.24 17.75 -9.30
N SER A 543 40.39 17.10 -8.44
CA SER A 543 39.92 17.73 -7.19
C SER A 543 41.06 17.91 -6.18
N GLU A 544 41.98 16.96 -6.05
CA GLU A 544 43.18 17.07 -5.20
C GLU A 544 44.06 18.21 -5.64
N PHE A 545 44.29 18.34 -6.95
CA PHE A 545 45.06 19.46 -7.51
C PHE A 545 44.42 20.81 -7.19
N ILE A 546 43.11 20.97 -7.42
CA ILE A 546 42.36 22.20 -7.14
C ILE A 546 42.34 22.48 -5.63
N THR A 547 42.11 21.48 -4.81
CA THR A 547 42.09 21.59 -3.35
C THR A 547 43.41 22.17 -2.82
N LYS A 548 44.54 21.65 -3.34
CA LYS A 548 45.87 22.13 -2.96
C LYS A 548 46.11 23.57 -3.41
N GLN A 549 45.70 23.92 -4.64
CA GLN A 549 45.92 25.26 -5.19
C GLN A 549 45.05 26.33 -4.51
N MET A 550 43.85 25.96 -4.08
CA MET A 550 42.88 26.90 -3.49
C MET A 550 42.79 26.77 -1.96
N SER A 551 43.57 25.90 -1.33
CA SER A 551 43.54 25.60 0.12
C SER A 551 42.11 25.34 0.63
N LEU A 552 41.36 24.48 -0.09
CA LEU A 552 39.99 24.19 0.24
C LEU A 552 39.87 23.35 1.53
N SER A 553 38.84 23.67 2.32
CA SER A 553 38.48 22.82 3.49
C SER A 553 38.06 21.40 3.07
N ASN A 554 38.16 20.41 3.97
CA ASN A 554 37.76 19.05 3.71
C ASN A 554 36.31 18.93 3.17
N SER A 555 35.39 19.72 3.71
CA SER A 555 33.98 19.74 3.26
C SER A 555 33.84 20.26 1.81
N LYS A 556 34.58 21.32 1.45
CA LYS A 556 34.59 21.86 0.08
C LYS A 556 35.31 20.93 -0.88
N SER A 557 36.41 20.28 -0.46
CA SER A 557 37.15 19.30 -1.22
C SER A 557 36.32 18.06 -1.58
N THR A 558 35.64 17.47 -0.59
CA THR A 558 34.76 16.32 -0.81
C THR A 558 33.63 16.66 -1.78
N PHE A 559 32.97 17.81 -1.58
CA PHE A 559 31.90 18.27 -2.46
C PHE A 559 32.38 18.54 -3.90
N LEU A 560 33.58 19.10 -4.06
CA LEU A 560 34.19 19.29 -5.36
C LEU A 560 34.50 17.95 -6.06
N ASN A 561 35.06 16.99 -5.34
CA ASN A 561 35.35 15.65 -5.87
C ASN A 561 34.09 14.94 -6.40
N GLU A 562 33.04 14.92 -5.62
CA GLU A 562 31.75 14.32 -6.02
C GLU A 562 31.14 15.03 -7.24
N THR A 563 31.22 16.37 -7.26
CA THR A 563 30.71 17.19 -8.38
C THR A 563 31.46 16.91 -9.67
N LEU A 564 32.80 16.83 -9.61
CA LEU A 564 33.65 16.49 -10.76
C LEU A 564 33.45 15.03 -11.21
N TYR A 565 33.31 14.10 -10.30
CA TYR A 565 32.96 12.70 -10.63
C TYR A 565 31.68 12.63 -11.46
N ASN A 566 30.61 13.25 -10.99
CA ASN A 566 29.31 13.27 -11.68
C ASN A 566 29.41 13.92 -13.08
N LYS A 567 30.19 14.98 -13.19
CA LYS A 567 30.50 15.63 -14.49
C LYS A 567 31.18 14.68 -15.46
N TYR A 568 32.25 14.02 -15.02
CA TYR A 568 33.03 13.13 -15.89
C TYR A 568 32.29 11.84 -16.23
N ALA A 569 31.55 11.27 -15.29
CA ALA A 569 30.71 10.10 -15.50
C ALA A 569 29.60 10.39 -16.52
N SER A 570 28.88 11.51 -16.37
CA SER A 570 27.84 11.95 -17.30
C SER A 570 28.37 12.19 -18.72
N ASN A 571 29.55 12.83 -18.83
CA ASN A 571 30.19 13.05 -20.14
C ASN A 571 30.57 11.71 -20.79
N ALA A 572 31.16 10.78 -20.05
CA ALA A 572 31.56 9.47 -20.55
C ALA A 572 30.34 8.66 -21.00
N GLU A 573 29.27 8.63 -20.24
CA GLU A 573 28.01 7.94 -20.57
C GLU A 573 27.37 8.47 -21.85
N LYS A 574 27.38 9.80 -22.02
CA LYS A 574 26.72 10.46 -23.14
C LYS A 574 27.54 10.44 -24.44
N THR A 575 28.87 10.25 -24.38
CA THR A 575 29.74 10.41 -25.56
C THR A 575 30.49 9.13 -25.93
N ARG A 576 30.81 8.23 -24.99
CA ARG A 576 31.70 7.09 -25.25
C ARG A 576 30.99 6.01 -26.10
N GLY A 577 31.65 5.61 -27.20
CA GLY A 577 31.15 4.52 -28.08
C GLY A 577 29.94 4.88 -28.95
N LYS A 578 29.56 6.17 -29.03
CA LYS A 578 28.35 6.60 -29.75
C LYS A 578 28.60 7.21 -31.13
N GLY A 579 29.83 7.19 -31.65
CA GLY A 579 30.14 7.69 -33.00
C GLY A 579 29.88 9.20 -33.23
N LEU A 580 29.76 10.01 -32.16
CA LEU A 580 29.38 11.40 -32.24
C LEU A 580 30.49 12.28 -32.84
N SER A 581 30.11 13.27 -33.62
CA SER A 581 31.01 14.33 -34.14
C SER A 581 31.57 15.17 -33.00
N ASN A 582 32.63 15.97 -33.30
CA ASN A 582 33.20 16.90 -32.33
C ASN A 582 32.22 18.01 -31.95
N GLU A 583 31.34 18.42 -32.85
CA GLU A 583 30.31 19.42 -32.61
C GLU A 583 29.23 18.90 -31.65
N GLU A 584 28.72 17.70 -31.88
CA GLU A 584 27.74 17.02 -30.99
C GLU A 584 28.31 16.79 -29.59
N LYS A 585 29.57 16.35 -29.47
CA LYS A 585 30.28 16.26 -28.18
C LYS A 585 30.40 17.62 -27.51
N GLY A 586 30.67 18.69 -28.27
CA GLY A 586 30.72 20.05 -27.78
C GLY A 586 29.43 20.53 -27.12
N VAL A 587 28.29 20.24 -27.72
CA VAL A 587 26.95 20.52 -27.16
C VAL A 587 26.76 19.82 -25.82
N ILE A 588 27.06 18.50 -25.75
CA ILE A 588 26.93 17.71 -24.52
C ILE A 588 27.84 18.24 -23.41
N TYR A 589 29.08 18.56 -23.72
CA TYR A 589 30.04 19.09 -22.74
C TYR A 589 29.63 20.47 -22.22
N LYS A 590 29.08 21.32 -23.08
CA LYS A 590 28.55 22.65 -22.71
C LYS A 590 27.35 22.51 -21.76
N ALA A 591 26.42 21.60 -22.06
CA ALA A 591 25.27 21.34 -21.21
C ALA A 591 25.70 20.81 -19.83
N THR A 592 26.61 19.81 -19.80
CA THR A 592 27.13 19.24 -18.54
C THR A 592 27.93 20.27 -17.74
N PHE A 593 28.68 21.14 -18.38
CA PHE A 593 29.39 22.25 -17.74
C PHE A 593 28.43 23.24 -17.06
N ASN A 594 27.37 23.64 -17.75
CA ASN A 594 26.35 24.54 -17.18
C ASN A 594 25.61 23.90 -15.98
N ALA A 595 25.30 22.63 -16.06
CA ALA A 595 24.70 21.88 -14.93
C ALA A 595 25.67 21.81 -13.73
N THR A 596 26.94 21.49 -13.98
CA THR A 596 28.00 21.46 -12.96
C THR A 596 28.18 22.82 -12.27
N ARG A 597 28.18 23.90 -13.04
CA ARG A 597 28.29 25.26 -12.50
C ARG A 597 27.17 25.60 -11.52
N LYS A 598 25.92 25.20 -11.83
CA LYS A 598 24.77 25.38 -10.91
C LYS A 598 24.96 24.62 -9.60
N ILE A 599 25.54 23.42 -9.65
CA ILE A 599 25.83 22.62 -8.44
C ILE A 599 26.92 23.28 -7.61
N LEU A 600 28.02 23.73 -8.25
CA LEU A 600 29.12 24.40 -7.54
C LEU A 600 28.67 25.68 -6.83
N MET A 601 27.71 26.43 -7.36
CA MET A 601 27.14 27.61 -6.71
C MET A 601 26.49 27.34 -5.35
N GLN A 602 26.27 26.10 -4.98
CA GLN A 602 25.74 25.73 -3.66
C GLN A 602 26.78 25.86 -2.53
N LYS A 603 28.08 25.82 -2.84
CA LYS A 603 29.17 25.87 -1.84
C LYS A 603 30.33 26.78 -2.20
N PHE A 604 30.36 27.36 -3.40
CA PHE A 604 31.43 28.24 -3.90
C PHE A 604 30.86 29.55 -4.45
N SER A 605 31.57 30.62 -4.20
CA SER A 605 31.28 31.92 -4.81
C SER A 605 31.55 31.92 -6.32
N THR A 606 31.04 32.89 -7.04
CA THR A 606 31.28 33.03 -8.50
C THR A 606 32.77 33.17 -8.82
N ILE A 607 33.54 33.82 -7.95
CA ILE A 607 35.00 33.99 -8.10
C ILE A 607 35.71 32.63 -7.93
N GLU A 608 35.36 31.88 -6.87
CA GLU A 608 35.91 30.55 -6.63
C GLU A 608 35.59 29.59 -7.77
N ILE A 609 34.36 29.64 -8.31
CA ILE A 609 33.96 28.80 -9.47
C ILE A 609 34.77 29.15 -10.72
N SER A 610 35.06 30.42 -10.92
CA SER A 610 35.91 30.85 -12.04
C SER A 610 37.32 30.26 -11.92
N GLU A 611 37.90 30.29 -10.73
CA GLU A 611 39.23 29.75 -10.46
C GLU A 611 39.25 28.21 -10.53
N ILE A 612 38.21 27.53 -9.98
CA ILE A 612 38.01 26.07 -10.14
C ILE A 612 38.02 25.70 -11.62
N ASN A 613 37.27 26.39 -12.46
CA ASN A 613 37.19 26.09 -13.89
C ASN A 613 38.53 26.31 -14.61
N LYS A 614 39.29 27.33 -14.23
CA LYS A 614 40.62 27.61 -14.77
C LYS A 614 41.60 26.51 -14.40
N LEU A 615 41.65 26.13 -13.13
CA LEU A 615 42.53 25.07 -12.62
C LEU A 615 42.12 23.67 -13.17
N GLU A 616 40.84 23.41 -13.31
CA GLU A 616 40.35 22.19 -13.97
C GLU A 616 40.85 22.09 -15.41
N ARG A 617 40.71 23.14 -16.21
CA ARG A 617 41.20 23.18 -17.61
C ARG A 617 42.71 22.95 -17.67
N LYS A 618 43.47 23.64 -16.79
CA LYS A 618 44.91 23.46 -16.70
C LYS A 618 45.29 22.01 -16.46
N LYS A 619 44.65 21.37 -15.43
CA LYS A 619 44.94 19.98 -15.06
C LYS A 619 44.51 18.98 -16.14
N GLN A 620 43.38 19.24 -16.81
CA GLN A 620 42.92 18.42 -17.92
C GLN A 620 43.89 18.42 -19.11
N LYS A 621 44.49 19.59 -19.44
CA LYS A 621 45.49 19.71 -20.49
C LYS A 621 46.77 18.94 -20.14
N GLU A 622 47.22 19.00 -18.89
CA GLU A 622 48.36 18.24 -18.40
C GLU A 622 48.13 16.73 -18.49
N LEU A 623 46.91 16.24 -18.19
CA LEU A 623 46.52 14.86 -18.28
C LEU A 623 46.35 14.34 -19.71
N SER A 624 46.00 15.25 -20.66
CA SER A 624 45.87 14.90 -22.08
C SER A 624 47.23 14.79 -22.80
N ASN A 625 48.22 15.49 -22.31
CA ASN A 625 49.58 15.48 -22.88
C ASN A 625 50.44 14.31 -22.36
N LYS A 626 49.92 13.54 -21.39
CA LYS A 626 50.60 12.34 -20.82
C LYS A 626 50.09 10.99 -21.36
N ASN A 627 49.05 11.01 -22.19
CA ASN A 627 48.51 9.90 -22.94
C ASN A 627 48.75 10.08 -24.43
#